data_6bcfc7cfe23c427b4db20fc63c8655d3
#
_entry.id   6bcfc7cfe23c427b4db20fc63c8655d3
#
_cell.length_a   1.000
_cell.length_b   1.000
_cell.length_c   1.000
_cell.angle_alpha   90.00
_cell.angle_beta   90.00
_cell.angle_gamma   90.00
#
_symmetry.space_group_name_H-M   'P 1'
#
loop_
_entity.id
_entity.type
_entity.pdbx_description
1 polymer ?
#
loop_
_entity_poly.entity_id
_entity_poly.type
_entity_poly.pdbx_seq_one_letter_code
_entity_poly.pdbx_strand_id
1 'polypeptide(L)'
;MASSSSVSVFDNYRFKSAFNEELYNSIVKNKKVIAECCIDQDEDEYPEVKEQIALRGWRRLAAPKQEISIDLIHEFYANAILTEEEMEEAGGHTFRSYVRGKVVDFSPENLRNVMRFRAHL
;
A
#
# COMPACT_ATOMS: atom_id res chain seq x y z
N MET A 1 24.17 -24.73 -24.53
CA MET A 1 23.88 -23.98 -24.36
C MET A 1 23.12 -23.69 -23.60
N ALA A 2 23.09 -23.32 -23.14
CA ALA A 2 22.59 -22.94 -22.22
C ALA A 2 21.53 -22.42 -22.17
N SER A 3 20.90 -22.65 -22.19
CA SER A 3 19.94 -22.20 -22.05
C SER A 3 19.57 -21.51 -21.33
N SER A 4 19.91 -21.01 -21.18
CA SER A 4 19.41 -20.13 -20.63
C SER A 4 18.26 -20.14 -20.12
N SER A 5 18.08 -20.86 -19.45
CA SER A 5 17.05 -20.77 -18.80
C SER A 5 16.73 -19.50 -18.47
N SER A 6 16.03 -19.00 -18.96
CA SER A 6 15.53 -17.83 -18.66
C SER A 6 15.02 -17.65 -17.32
N VAL A 7 15.46 -18.21 -16.35
CA VAL A 7 15.07 -17.92 -15.01
C VAL A 7 15.67 -16.57 -14.65
N SER A 8 14.84 -15.56 -14.65
CA SER A 8 15.29 -14.26 -14.26
C SER A 8 15.60 -14.26 -12.78
N VAL A 9 16.78 -13.86 -12.43
CA VAL A 9 17.15 -13.70 -11.04
C VAL A 9 16.65 -12.34 -10.58
N PHE A 10 15.84 -12.34 -9.56
CA PHE A 10 15.33 -11.11 -8.96
C PHE A 10 15.40 -11.21 -7.44
N ASP A 11 15.31 -10.07 -6.77
CA ASP A 11 15.31 -10.04 -5.31
C ASP A 11 13.97 -10.50 -4.79
N ASN A 12 13.85 -11.76 -4.46
CA ASN A 12 12.59 -12.36 -4.03
C ASN A 12 12.19 -11.97 -2.60
N TYR A 13 13.05 -11.29 -1.89
CA TYR A 13 12.69 -10.72 -0.59
C TYR A 13 11.88 -9.44 -0.76
N ARG A 14 12.23 -8.63 -1.74
CA ARG A 14 11.58 -7.35 -1.99
C ARG A 14 10.44 -7.42 -2.99
N PHE A 15 10.55 -8.30 -3.98
CA PHE A 15 9.60 -8.33 -5.10
C PHE A 15 9.01 -9.72 -5.27
N LYS A 16 7.75 -9.76 -5.68
CA LYS A 16 7.07 -11.03 -5.90
C LYS A 16 7.45 -11.70 -7.22
N SER A 17 7.98 -10.94 -8.18
CA SER A 17 8.43 -11.47 -9.46
C SER A 17 9.42 -10.52 -10.13
N ALA A 18 10.12 -11.02 -11.16
CA ALA A 18 11.03 -10.22 -11.94
C ALA A 18 10.31 -9.05 -12.63
N PHE A 19 9.06 -9.25 -13.05
CA PHE A 19 8.23 -8.22 -13.65
C PHE A 19 8.03 -7.04 -12.69
N ASN A 20 7.74 -7.34 -11.43
CA ASN A 20 7.51 -6.29 -10.43
C ASN A 20 8.81 -5.57 -10.06
N GLU A 21 9.94 -6.27 -10.05
CA GLU A 21 11.24 -5.63 -9.84
C GLU A 21 11.57 -4.68 -10.99
N GLU A 22 11.31 -5.09 -12.22
CA GLU A 22 11.53 -4.25 -13.38
C GLU A 22 10.66 -2.98 -13.34
N LEU A 23 9.39 -3.12 -12.95
CA LEU A 23 8.51 -1.97 -12.79
C LEU A 23 9.02 -1.00 -11.72
N TYR A 24 9.51 -1.54 -10.61
CA TYR A 24 10.10 -0.72 -9.56
C TYR A 24 11.27 0.10 -10.10
N ASN A 25 12.20 -0.58 -10.78
CA ASN A 25 13.40 0.08 -11.28
C ASN A 25 13.15 1.07 -12.41
N SER A 26 12.20 0.79 -13.27
CA SER A 26 11.97 1.63 -14.46
C SER A 26 11.00 2.78 -14.21
N ILE A 27 10.03 2.59 -13.34
CA ILE A 27 8.96 3.57 -13.18
C ILE A 27 8.74 3.97 -11.73
N VAL A 28 8.46 3.00 -10.87
CA VAL A 28 7.90 3.25 -9.54
C VAL A 28 8.86 4.01 -8.63
N LYS A 29 10.12 3.64 -8.59
CA LYS A 29 11.09 4.29 -7.68
C LYS A 29 11.32 5.76 -7.99
N ASN A 30 10.97 6.18 -9.20
CA ASN A 30 11.12 7.57 -9.61
C ASN A 30 9.85 8.40 -9.38
N LYS A 31 8.78 7.77 -8.94
CA LYS A 31 7.53 8.48 -8.64
C LYS A 31 7.64 9.20 -7.31
N LYS A 32 7.14 10.42 -7.29
CA LYS A 32 7.14 11.19 -6.05
C LYS A 32 6.04 10.69 -5.14
N VAL A 33 6.39 10.46 -3.87
CA VAL A 33 5.41 10.12 -2.85
C VAL A 33 4.94 11.42 -2.21
N ILE A 34 3.64 11.64 -2.22
CA ILE A 34 3.05 12.83 -1.62
C ILE A 34 2.40 12.40 -0.32
N ALA A 35 2.90 12.95 0.79
CA ALA A 35 2.32 12.66 2.10
C ALA A 35 0.97 13.36 2.24
N GLU A 36 0.01 12.66 2.83
CA GLU A 36 -1.28 13.26 3.12
C GLU A 36 -1.13 14.31 4.21
N CYS A 37 -1.93 15.36 4.12
CA CYS A 37 -1.94 16.39 5.15
C CYS A 37 -2.59 15.84 6.41
N CYS A 38 -1.97 16.11 7.55
CA CYS A 38 -2.55 15.76 8.84
C CYS A 38 -3.51 16.84 9.28
N ILE A 39 -4.58 16.43 9.99
CA ILE A 39 -5.51 17.34 10.61
C ILE A 39 -5.08 17.52 12.06
N ASP A 40 -4.83 18.76 12.48
CA ASP A 40 -4.45 19.03 13.85
C ASP A 40 -5.71 18.95 14.74
N GLN A 41 -5.79 17.87 15.50
CA GLN A 41 -6.95 17.60 16.33
C GLN A 41 -6.93 18.40 17.65
N ASP A 42 -5.84 19.09 17.93
CA ASP A 42 -5.72 19.90 19.13
C ASP A 42 -6.14 21.36 18.90
N GLU A 43 -6.34 21.78 17.66
CA GLU A 43 -6.84 23.09 17.35
C GLU A 43 -8.36 23.13 17.55
N ASP A 44 -8.84 24.20 18.16
CA ASP A 44 -10.27 24.37 18.44
C ASP A 44 -11.01 25.11 17.32
N GLU A 45 -10.36 25.30 16.18
CA GLU A 45 -10.92 26.07 15.09
C GLU A 45 -12.15 25.41 14.44
N TYR A 46 -12.19 24.09 14.42
CA TYR A 46 -13.29 23.34 13.80
C TYR A 46 -13.76 22.21 14.71
N PRO A 47 -14.47 22.52 15.80
CA PRO A 47 -14.90 21.50 16.76
C PRO A 47 -15.83 20.43 16.15
N GLU A 48 -16.63 20.79 15.16
CA GLU A 48 -17.52 19.83 14.50
C GLU A 48 -16.73 18.77 13.74
N VAL A 49 -15.62 19.16 13.16
CA VAL A 49 -14.75 18.21 12.42
C VAL A 49 -14.11 17.24 13.40
N LYS A 50 -13.62 17.74 14.54
CA LYS A 50 -13.05 16.88 15.58
C LYS A 50 -14.07 15.85 16.07
N GLU A 51 -15.29 16.27 16.28
CA GLU A 51 -16.36 15.39 16.72
C GLU A 51 -16.62 14.29 15.72
N GLN A 52 -16.70 14.62 14.43
CA GLN A 52 -16.92 13.64 13.39
C GLN A 52 -15.76 12.65 13.27
N ILE A 53 -14.53 13.12 13.38
CA ILE A 53 -13.34 12.26 13.34
C ILE A 53 -13.40 11.26 14.50
N ALA A 54 -13.74 11.71 15.69
CA ALA A 54 -13.84 10.85 16.87
C ALA A 54 -14.98 9.84 16.74
N LEU A 55 -16.15 10.28 16.28
CA LEU A 55 -17.31 9.41 16.12
C LEU A 55 -17.07 8.30 15.09
N ARG A 56 -16.38 8.61 14.02
CA ARG A 56 -16.12 7.64 12.95
C ARG A 56 -14.88 6.78 13.18
N GLY A 57 -14.13 7.05 14.24
CA GLY A 57 -12.91 6.31 14.52
C GLY A 57 -11.77 6.63 13.55
N TRP A 58 -11.73 7.85 13.03
CA TRP A 58 -10.76 8.24 11.99
C TRP A 58 -9.51 8.92 12.53
N ARG A 59 -9.25 8.84 13.82
CA ARG A 59 -8.08 9.52 14.39
C ARG A 59 -6.75 9.11 13.77
N ARG A 60 -6.57 7.83 13.50
CA ARG A 60 -5.36 7.34 12.86
C ARG A 60 -5.23 7.81 11.42
N LEU A 61 -6.35 7.88 10.72
CA LEU A 61 -6.37 8.36 9.34
C LEU A 61 -6.07 9.85 9.27
N ALA A 62 -6.62 10.64 10.20
CA ALA A 62 -6.48 12.09 10.20
C ALA A 62 -5.08 12.54 10.64
N ALA A 63 -4.43 11.78 11.50
CA ALA A 63 -3.11 12.15 12.03
C ALA A 63 -2.26 10.90 12.27
N PRO A 64 -1.74 10.28 11.21
CA PRO A 64 -0.85 9.13 11.36
C PRO A 64 0.45 9.58 12.01
N LYS A 65 0.87 8.85 13.04
CA LYS A 65 2.04 9.24 13.83
C LYS A 65 3.35 8.62 13.39
N GLN A 66 3.31 7.70 12.46
CA GLN A 66 4.52 6.95 12.10
C GLN A 66 5.27 7.60 10.95
N GLU A 67 6.59 7.53 11.03
CA GLU A 67 7.41 7.90 9.91
C GLU A 67 7.19 6.89 8.79
N ILE A 68 7.15 7.37 7.57
CA ILE A 68 6.87 6.53 6.42
C ILE A 68 8.17 6.32 5.65
N SER A 69 8.51 5.06 5.40
CA SER A 69 9.63 4.75 4.52
C SER A 69 9.19 4.85 3.07
N ILE A 70 9.76 5.79 2.35
CA ILE A 70 9.44 5.98 0.93
C ILE A 70 9.80 4.74 0.12
N ASP A 71 10.89 4.07 0.46
CA ASP A 71 11.32 2.86 -0.24
C ASP A 71 10.29 1.73 -0.08
N LEU A 72 9.74 1.55 1.11
CA LEU A 72 8.70 0.56 1.34
C LEU A 72 7.41 0.88 0.59
N ILE A 73 7.07 2.16 0.48
CA ILE A 73 5.89 2.60 -0.27
C ILE A 73 6.07 2.27 -1.75
N HIS A 74 7.22 2.60 -2.31
CA HIS A 74 7.51 2.28 -3.71
C HIS A 74 7.46 0.77 -3.95
N GLU A 75 8.02 0.00 -3.04
CA GLU A 75 8.01 -1.46 -3.12
C GLU A 75 6.59 -2.01 -3.08
N PHE A 76 5.76 -1.48 -2.18
CA PHE A 76 4.35 -1.85 -2.09
C PHE A 76 3.61 -1.61 -3.41
N TYR A 77 3.78 -0.43 -3.99
CA TYR A 77 3.09 -0.12 -5.24
C TYR A 77 3.61 -0.96 -6.40
N ALA A 78 4.89 -1.21 -6.48
CA ALA A 78 5.45 -2.05 -7.53
C ALA A 78 4.91 -3.47 -7.47
N ASN A 79 4.75 -4.01 -6.26
CA ASN A 79 4.23 -5.36 -6.07
C ASN A 79 2.70 -5.46 -6.14
N ALA A 80 2.00 -4.35 -6.05
CA ALA A 80 0.55 -4.35 -6.18
C ALA A 80 0.08 -4.46 -7.63
N ILE A 81 0.96 -4.19 -8.59
CA ILE A 81 0.61 -4.26 -10.00
C ILE A 81 0.57 -5.72 -10.46
N LEU A 82 -0.52 -6.10 -11.07
CA LEU A 82 -0.71 -7.45 -11.59
C LEU A 82 -0.41 -7.51 -13.08
N THR A 83 0.12 -8.64 -13.53
CA THR A 83 0.22 -8.91 -14.97
C THR A 83 -1.19 -9.17 -15.51
N GLU A 84 -1.35 -9.13 -16.82
CA GLU A 84 -2.63 -9.43 -17.45
C GLU A 84 -3.11 -10.83 -17.08
N GLU A 85 -2.20 -11.80 -17.06
CA GLU A 85 -2.52 -13.17 -16.68
C GLU A 85 -3.02 -13.25 -15.22
N GLU A 86 -2.34 -12.57 -14.31
CA GLU A 86 -2.74 -12.53 -12.91
C GLU A 86 -4.11 -11.88 -12.75
N MET A 87 -4.40 -10.82 -13.50
CA MET A 87 -5.69 -10.16 -13.45
C MET A 87 -6.80 -11.09 -13.93
N GLU A 88 -6.57 -11.82 -15.02
CA GLU A 88 -7.55 -12.76 -15.53
C GLU A 88 -7.84 -13.88 -14.54
N GLU A 89 -6.79 -14.46 -13.95
CA GLU A 89 -6.95 -15.52 -12.97
C GLU A 89 -7.70 -15.07 -11.73
N ALA A 90 -7.45 -13.85 -11.30
CA ALA A 90 -8.05 -13.31 -10.09
C ALA A 90 -9.43 -12.71 -10.32
N GLY A 91 -9.84 -12.52 -11.56
CA GLY A 91 -11.10 -11.84 -11.87
C GLY A 91 -11.06 -10.36 -11.59
N GLY A 92 -9.88 -9.75 -11.59
CA GLY A 92 -9.67 -8.34 -11.31
C GLY A 92 -8.62 -8.13 -10.21
N HIS A 93 -8.71 -7.01 -9.51
CA HIS A 93 -7.75 -6.70 -8.44
C HIS A 93 -7.94 -7.61 -7.23
N THR A 94 -6.84 -8.01 -6.62
CA THR A 94 -6.87 -8.90 -5.46
C THR A 94 -6.71 -8.16 -4.14
N PHE A 95 -6.43 -6.87 -4.15
CA PHE A 95 -6.11 -6.07 -2.97
C PHE A 95 -4.95 -6.67 -2.16
N ARG A 96 -3.98 -7.25 -2.85
CA ARG A 96 -2.79 -7.81 -2.22
C ARG A 96 -1.53 -7.24 -2.80
N SER A 97 -0.53 -7.04 -1.94
CA SER A 97 0.80 -6.67 -2.34
C SER A 97 1.81 -7.47 -1.54
N TYR A 98 3.07 -7.15 -1.72
CA TYR A 98 4.16 -7.88 -1.10
C TYR A 98 5.20 -6.86 -0.66
N VAL A 99 5.62 -6.93 0.59
CA VAL A 99 6.62 -6.02 1.14
C VAL A 99 7.56 -6.81 2.04
N ARG A 100 8.84 -6.79 1.70
CA ARG A 100 9.91 -7.39 2.52
C ARG A 100 9.57 -8.82 2.97
N GLY A 101 9.16 -9.65 2.02
CA GLY A 101 8.89 -11.05 2.27
C GLY A 101 7.50 -11.35 2.84
N LYS A 102 6.67 -10.33 3.01
CA LYS A 102 5.34 -10.51 3.59
C LYS A 102 4.24 -10.09 2.64
N VAL A 103 3.21 -10.90 2.56
CA VAL A 103 2.01 -10.53 1.80
C VAL A 103 1.22 -9.50 2.60
N VAL A 104 0.84 -8.42 1.94
CA VAL A 104 0.05 -7.36 2.54
C VAL A 104 -1.33 -7.38 1.92
N ASP A 105 -2.35 -7.58 2.73
CA ASP A 105 -3.74 -7.55 2.30
C ASP A 105 -4.30 -6.18 2.60
N PHE A 106 -4.61 -5.42 1.55
CA PHE A 106 -5.19 -4.09 1.69
C PHE A 106 -6.65 -4.04 1.23
N SER A 107 -7.38 -5.15 1.40
CA SER A 107 -8.82 -5.17 1.14
C SER A 107 -9.55 -4.18 2.04
N PRO A 108 -10.72 -3.70 1.64
CA PRO A 108 -11.49 -2.78 2.48
C PRO A 108 -11.75 -3.31 3.88
N GLU A 109 -12.01 -4.61 4.00
CA GLU A 109 -12.23 -5.24 5.30
C GLU A 109 -10.99 -5.17 6.18
N ASN A 110 -9.83 -5.54 5.64
CA ASN A 110 -8.59 -5.52 6.41
C ASN A 110 -8.14 -4.10 6.76
N LEU A 111 -8.32 -3.16 5.85
CA LEU A 111 -8.03 -1.76 6.13
C LEU A 111 -8.90 -1.23 7.27
N ARG A 112 -10.17 -1.61 7.29
CA ARG A 112 -11.06 -1.22 8.38
C ARG A 112 -10.54 -1.74 9.72
N ASN A 113 -10.07 -2.98 9.75
CA ASN A 113 -9.53 -3.57 10.97
C ASN A 113 -8.24 -2.89 11.42
N VAL A 114 -7.32 -2.63 10.49
CA VAL A 114 -6.04 -2.01 10.79
C VAL A 114 -6.22 -0.56 11.23
N MET A 115 -7.07 0.20 10.54
CA MET A 115 -7.33 1.60 10.85
C MET A 115 -8.29 1.77 12.02
N ARG A 116 -8.92 0.67 12.45
CA ARG A 116 -9.90 0.66 13.55
C ARG A 116 -11.07 1.61 13.31
N PHE A 117 -11.56 1.63 12.08
CA PHE A 117 -12.76 2.39 11.76
C PHE A 117 -13.95 1.77 12.49
N ARG A 118 -14.83 2.63 12.98
CA ARG A 118 -16.07 2.15 13.60
C ARG A 118 -17.03 1.70 12.50
N ALA A 119 -17.80 0.68 12.83
CA ALA A 119 -18.84 0.24 11.92
C ALA A 119 -19.81 1.38 11.67
N HIS A 120 -20.14 1.58 10.41
CA HIS A 120 -21.07 2.63 10.06
C HIS A 120 -22.48 2.07 10.19
N LEU A 121 -23.23 2.66 11.04
CA LEU A 121 -24.61 2.24 11.27
C LEU A 121 -25.55 3.03 10.40
#